data_d8a8fd04deb925c3944b20a4ddb8d976
#
_entry.id   d8a8fd04deb925c3944b20a4ddb8d976
#
_cell.length_a   1.000
_cell.length_b   1.000
_cell.length_c   1.000
_cell.angle_alpha   90.00
_cell.angle_beta   90.00
_cell.angle_gamma   90.00
#
_symmetry.space_group_name_H-M   'P 1'
#
loop_
_entity.id
_entity.type
_entity.pdbx_description
1 polymer ?
#
loop_
_entity_poly.entity_id
_entity_poly.type
_entity_poly.pdbx_seq_one_letter_code
_entity_poly.pdbx_strand_id
1 'polypeptide(L)'
;MKKFLVIVSLFFSFNAFACNDLLDTEMRILDSSETLNLCEYENNVILVVNVASRCGYTYQYASLQKLYERYRENDFVILGVPSRDFMQEYSSEEDVAEFCSTEYGVNFPMF
;
A
#
# COMPACT_ATOMS: atom_id res chain seq x y z
N MET A 1 -1.98 62.59 19.12
CA MET A 1 -1.10 61.40 19.24
C MET A 1 -1.73 60.24 18.46
N LYS A 2 -1.18 59.96 17.28
CA LYS A 2 -1.66 58.86 16.40
C LYS A 2 -0.97 57.55 16.83
N LYS A 3 -1.72 56.57 17.34
CA LYS A 3 -1.19 55.26 17.68
C LYS A 3 -1.12 54.45 16.40
N PHE A 4 0.10 54.15 15.95
CA PHE A 4 0.34 53.21 14.86
C PHE A 4 0.22 51.77 15.40
N LEU A 5 -0.79 51.05 14.92
CA LEU A 5 -0.96 49.63 15.21
C LEU A 5 -0.13 48.84 14.19
N VAL A 6 0.98 48.26 14.65
CA VAL A 6 1.80 47.37 13.80
C VAL A 6 1.18 45.99 13.87
N ILE A 7 0.53 45.55 12.78
CA ILE A 7 0.04 44.18 12.63
C ILE A 7 1.22 43.35 12.14
N VAL A 8 1.77 42.53 13.03
CA VAL A 8 2.77 41.51 12.68
C VAL A 8 2.03 40.30 12.14
N SER A 9 1.95 40.16 10.82
CA SER A 9 1.44 38.94 10.18
C SER A 9 2.50 37.83 10.29
N LEU A 10 2.26 36.86 11.18
CA LEU A 10 3.02 35.63 11.21
C LEU A 10 2.61 34.79 10.01
N PHE A 11 3.42 34.76 8.96
CA PHE A 11 3.31 33.80 7.87
C PHE A 11 3.80 32.43 8.40
N PHE A 12 2.88 31.58 8.80
CA PHE A 12 3.16 30.15 8.98
C PHE A 12 3.34 29.56 7.57
N SER A 13 4.58 29.39 7.15
CA SER A 13 4.90 28.58 5.98
C SER A 13 4.60 27.11 6.33
N PHE A 14 3.45 26.61 5.92
CA PHE A 14 3.21 25.18 5.85
C PHE A 14 4.14 24.62 4.76
N ASN A 15 5.24 23.98 5.16
CA ASN A 15 5.95 23.10 4.27
C ASN A 15 5.05 21.88 4.07
N ALA A 16 4.26 21.86 2.99
CA ALA A 16 3.67 20.64 2.50
C ALA A 16 4.84 19.76 2.01
N PHE A 17 5.21 18.77 2.77
CA PHE A 17 6.10 17.71 2.28
C PHE A 17 5.33 16.99 1.17
N ALA A 18 5.69 17.24 -0.07
CA ALA A 18 5.18 16.48 -1.20
C ALA A 18 5.75 15.06 -1.10
N CYS A 19 4.89 14.07 -1.22
CA CYS A 19 5.28 12.68 -1.33
C CYS A 19 6.18 12.46 -2.55
N ASN A 20 7.00 11.41 -2.53
CA ASN A 20 7.81 11.00 -3.67
C ASN A 20 6.91 10.70 -4.88
N ASP A 21 7.19 11.29 -6.04
CA ASP A 21 6.41 11.13 -7.28
C ASP A 21 6.16 9.66 -7.66
N LEU A 22 7.07 8.76 -7.29
CA LEU A 22 6.91 7.33 -7.53
C LEU A 22 5.77 6.71 -6.71
N LEU A 23 5.46 7.28 -5.55
CA LEU A 23 4.42 6.81 -4.63
C LEU A 23 3.14 7.63 -4.72
N ASP A 24 3.15 8.77 -5.41
CA ASP A 24 1.94 9.61 -5.55
C ASP A 24 0.98 9.00 -6.57
N THR A 25 0.44 7.85 -6.18
CA THR A 25 -0.45 7.05 -7.01
C THR A 25 -1.58 6.48 -6.16
N GLU A 26 -2.81 6.67 -6.62
CA GLU A 26 -4.00 6.04 -6.05
C GLU A 26 -4.11 4.60 -6.56
N MET A 27 -4.19 3.65 -5.66
CA MET A 27 -4.48 2.26 -5.99
C MET A 27 -5.75 1.79 -5.30
N ARG A 28 -6.57 1.03 -6.02
CA ARG A 28 -7.78 0.43 -5.47
C ARG A 28 -7.42 -0.82 -4.67
N ILE A 29 -7.94 -0.91 -3.46
CA ILE A 29 -7.78 -2.09 -2.60
C ILE A 29 -8.50 -3.28 -3.24
N LEU A 30 -7.86 -4.45 -3.23
CA LEU A 30 -8.41 -5.68 -3.79
C LEU A 30 -9.77 -6.00 -3.15
N ASP A 31 -10.73 -6.38 -3.99
CA ASP A 31 -12.11 -6.70 -3.61
C ASP A 31 -12.81 -5.58 -2.81
N SER A 32 -12.51 -4.33 -3.13
CA SER A 32 -13.08 -3.15 -2.48
C SER A 32 -13.33 -2.04 -3.49
N SER A 33 -14.21 -1.10 -3.15
CA SER A 33 -14.37 0.17 -3.85
C SER A 33 -13.46 1.28 -3.31
N GLU A 34 -12.73 1.01 -2.24
CA GLU A 34 -11.84 1.97 -1.61
C GLU A 34 -10.52 2.08 -2.35
N THR A 35 -9.98 3.28 -2.40
CA THR A 35 -8.64 3.57 -2.91
C THR A 35 -7.74 4.05 -1.77
N LEU A 36 -6.45 3.84 -1.96
CA LEU A 36 -5.42 4.30 -1.04
C LEU A 36 -4.29 4.92 -1.85
N ASN A 37 -3.81 6.09 -1.43
CA ASN A 37 -2.64 6.70 -2.03
C ASN A 37 -1.38 6.05 -1.42
N LEU A 38 -0.47 5.57 -2.28
CA LEU A 38 0.73 4.88 -1.82
C LEU A 38 1.70 5.78 -1.04
N CYS A 39 1.48 7.08 -1.01
CA CYS A 39 2.19 8.01 -0.13
C CYS A 39 2.07 7.65 1.36
N GLU A 40 1.04 6.89 1.75
CA GLU A 40 0.92 6.39 3.12
C GLU A 40 2.10 5.49 3.53
N TYR A 41 2.82 4.93 2.55
CA TYR A 41 3.98 4.06 2.79
C TYR A 41 5.32 4.76 2.57
N GLU A 42 5.36 6.10 2.40
CA GLU A 42 6.57 6.83 2.03
C GLU A 42 7.77 6.56 2.96
N ASN A 43 7.50 6.37 4.25
CA ASN A 43 8.55 6.11 5.23
C ASN A 43 8.86 4.63 5.45
N ASN A 44 8.33 3.74 4.61
CA ASN A 44 8.53 2.31 4.71
C ASN A 44 9.55 1.80 3.69
N VAL A 45 10.20 0.70 4.02
CA VAL A 45 10.80 -0.19 3.02
C VAL A 45 9.67 -0.95 2.34
N ILE A 46 9.48 -0.74 1.05
CA ILE A 46 8.35 -1.26 0.30
C ILE A 46 8.82 -2.42 -0.59
N LEU A 47 8.21 -3.59 -0.41
CA LEU A 47 8.37 -4.74 -1.30
C LEU A 47 7.11 -4.90 -2.15
N VAL A 48 7.18 -4.52 -3.41
CA VAL A 48 6.08 -4.75 -4.37
C VAL A 48 6.21 -6.12 -4.99
N VAL A 49 5.15 -6.92 -4.92
CA VAL A 49 5.15 -8.29 -5.48
C VAL A 49 3.94 -8.47 -6.40
N ASN A 50 4.22 -8.81 -7.66
CA ASN A 50 3.17 -9.35 -8.52
C ASN A 50 2.87 -10.78 -8.05
N VAL A 51 1.66 -11.02 -7.62
CA VAL A 51 1.24 -12.28 -6.99
C VAL A 51 0.21 -13.01 -7.86
N ALA A 52 0.07 -14.31 -7.66
CA ALA A 52 -0.92 -15.13 -8.36
C ALA A 52 -1.34 -16.33 -7.52
N SER A 53 -2.64 -16.66 -7.55
CA SER A 53 -3.23 -17.75 -6.78
C SER A 53 -3.09 -19.13 -7.45
N ARG A 54 -2.80 -19.17 -8.74
CA ARG A 54 -2.77 -20.41 -9.56
C ARG A 54 -1.43 -20.58 -10.30
N CYS A 55 -0.34 -20.23 -9.65
CA CYS A 55 1.02 -20.27 -10.18
C CYS A 55 1.84 -21.39 -9.50
N GLY A 56 2.85 -21.89 -10.18
CA GLY A 56 3.81 -22.83 -9.59
C GLY A 56 4.56 -22.28 -8.37
N TYR A 57 4.60 -20.95 -8.23
CA TYR A 57 5.23 -20.24 -7.11
C TYR A 57 4.25 -19.70 -6.06
N THR A 58 2.97 -20.04 -6.14
CA THR A 58 1.93 -19.58 -5.19
C THR A 58 2.29 -19.89 -3.74
N TYR A 59 3.01 -20.98 -3.46
CA TYR A 59 3.49 -21.32 -2.13
C TYR A 59 4.37 -20.22 -1.47
N GLN A 60 4.93 -19.31 -2.26
CA GLN A 60 5.72 -18.18 -1.74
C GLN A 60 4.89 -17.21 -0.89
N TYR A 61 3.57 -17.19 -1.02
CA TYR A 61 2.69 -16.43 -0.14
C TYR A 61 2.98 -16.70 1.34
N ALA A 62 3.24 -17.95 1.70
CA ALA A 62 3.55 -18.33 3.09
C ALA A 62 4.83 -17.63 3.60
N SER A 63 5.86 -17.53 2.75
CA SER A 63 7.12 -16.87 3.11
C SER A 63 6.98 -15.35 3.14
N LEU A 64 6.22 -14.77 2.21
CA LEU A 64 5.91 -13.34 2.17
C LEU A 64 5.12 -12.93 3.41
N GLN A 65 4.12 -13.71 3.80
CA GLN A 65 3.33 -13.43 5.00
C GLN A 65 4.19 -13.45 6.27
N LYS A 66 5.07 -14.46 6.42
CA LYS A 66 6.02 -14.52 7.55
C LYS A 66 6.98 -13.34 7.56
N LEU A 67 7.46 -12.92 6.40
CA LEU A 67 8.32 -11.75 6.27
C LEU A 67 7.60 -10.48 6.71
N TYR A 68 6.35 -10.30 6.25
CA TYR A 68 5.52 -9.17 6.63
C TYR A 68 5.27 -9.13 8.13
N GLU A 69 4.82 -10.23 8.74
CA GLU A 69 4.59 -10.33 10.18
C GLU A 69 5.83 -9.98 11.00
N ARG A 70 7.00 -10.38 10.52
CA ARG A 70 8.26 -10.15 11.22
C ARG A 70 8.69 -8.69 11.22
N TYR A 71 8.43 -7.95 10.14
CA TYR A 71 9.01 -6.63 9.94
C TYR A 71 8.01 -5.47 9.85
N ARG A 72 6.71 -5.71 9.79
CA ARG A 72 5.69 -4.65 9.64
C ARG A 72 5.74 -3.57 10.70
N GLU A 73 6.22 -3.88 11.90
CA GLU A 73 6.39 -2.92 12.99
C GLU A 73 7.72 -2.12 12.89
N ASN A 74 8.53 -2.38 11.87
CA ASN A 74 9.83 -1.78 11.63
C ASN A 74 9.86 -1.05 10.27
N ASP A 75 8.82 -0.27 9.98
CA ASP A 75 8.71 0.51 8.74
C ASP A 75 8.93 -0.36 7.48
N PHE A 76 8.28 -1.50 7.42
CA PHE A 76 8.31 -2.43 6.29
C PHE A 76 6.90 -2.80 5.85
N VAL A 77 6.64 -2.77 4.54
CA VAL A 77 5.36 -3.18 3.97
C VAL A 77 5.57 -4.02 2.71
N ILE A 78 4.68 -5.00 2.53
CA ILE A 78 4.52 -5.73 1.26
C ILE A 78 3.26 -5.23 0.59
N LEU A 79 3.36 -4.88 -0.70
CA LEU A 79 2.22 -4.56 -1.55
C LEU A 79 2.04 -5.69 -2.55
N GLY A 80 0.99 -6.47 -2.40
CA GLY A 80 0.65 -7.55 -3.31
C GLY A 80 -0.23 -7.04 -4.45
N VAL A 81 0.15 -7.34 -5.69
CA VAL A 81 -0.59 -6.91 -6.87
C VAL A 81 -0.90 -8.14 -7.73
N PRO A 82 -2.09 -8.74 -7.61
CA PRO A 82 -2.50 -9.84 -8.46
C PRO A 82 -2.82 -9.34 -9.88
N SER A 83 -2.48 -10.15 -10.89
CA SER A 83 -2.79 -9.86 -12.29
C SER A 83 -3.25 -11.12 -13.01
N ARG A 84 -4.27 -10.96 -13.87
CA ARG A 84 -4.76 -12.02 -14.76
C ARG A 84 -3.99 -12.08 -16.08
N ASP A 85 -3.11 -11.16 -16.37
CA ASP A 85 -2.39 -11.06 -17.64
C ASP A 85 -1.55 -12.31 -17.93
N PHE A 86 -1.12 -13.00 -16.88
CA PHE A 86 -0.35 -14.25 -16.99
C PHE A 86 -1.24 -15.52 -16.99
N MET A 87 -2.56 -15.37 -16.96
CA MET A 87 -3.53 -16.48 -16.91
C MET A 87 -3.33 -17.43 -15.69
N GLN A 88 -2.80 -16.91 -14.59
CA GLN A 88 -2.46 -17.65 -13.37
C GLN A 88 -3.21 -17.12 -12.15
N GLU A 89 -4.30 -16.38 -12.36
CA GLU A 89 -5.13 -15.84 -11.29
C GLU A 89 -6.60 -16.21 -11.49
N TYR A 90 -7.37 -16.16 -10.42
CA TYR A 90 -8.83 -16.31 -10.48
C TYR A 90 -9.46 -15.15 -11.27
N SER A 91 -10.65 -15.40 -11.80
CA SER A 91 -11.35 -14.42 -12.63
C SER A 91 -12.04 -13.33 -11.82
N SER A 92 -12.39 -13.60 -10.56
CA SER A 92 -13.00 -12.62 -9.65
C SER A 92 -12.02 -12.19 -8.55
N GLU A 93 -12.11 -10.96 -8.13
CA GLU A 93 -11.30 -10.43 -7.02
C GLU A 93 -11.72 -11.03 -5.68
N GLU A 94 -13.00 -11.33 -5.52
CA GLU A 94 -13.53 -12.03 -4.34
C GLU A 94 -12.82 -13.38 -4.15
N ASP A 95 -12.72 -14.20 -5.20
CA ASP A 95 -12.03 -15.50 -5.15
C ASP A 95 -10.53 -15.32 -4.82
N VAL A 96 -9.88 -14.28 -5.35
CA VAL A 96 -8.48 -13.97 -5.04
C VAL A 96 -8.32 -13.61 -3.57
N ALA A 97 -9.15 -12.72 -3.07
CA ALA A 97 -9.11 -12.25 -1.67
C ALA A 97 -9.40 -13.41 -0.71
N GLU A 98 -10.41 -14.23 -0.99
CA GLU A 98 -10.75 -15.41 -0.19
C GLU A 98 -9.59 -16.41 -0.18
N PHE A 99 -9.04 -16.75 -1.34
CA PHE A 99 -7.90 -17.67 -1.44
C PHE A 99 -6.69 -17.18 -0.62
N CYS A 100 -6.30 -15.93 -0.78
CA CYS A 100 -5.14 -15.37 -0.07
C CYS A 100 -5.34 -15.40 1.44
N SER A 101 -6.54 -15.07 1.92
CA SER A 101 -6.84 -15.04 3.36
C SER A 101 -6.98 -16.43 3.95
N THR A 102 -7.67 -17.37 3.27
CA THR A 102 -7.97 -18.69 3.82
C THR A 102 -6.81 -19.67 3.71
N GLU A 103 -6.09 -19.68 2.58
CA GLU A 103 -5.02 -20.65 2.34
C GLU A 103 -3.67 -20.23 2.95
N TYR A 104 -3.39 -18.92 2.99
CA TYR A 104 -2.10 -18.40 3.42
C TYR A 104 -2.16 -17.39 4.57
N GLY A 105 -3.37 -17.00 5.00
CA GLY A 105 -3.54 -16.00 6.05
C GLY A 105 -2.95 -14.64 5.68
N VAL A 106 -2.94 -14.30 4.38
CA VAL A 106 -2.37 -13.04 3.90
C VAL A 106 -3.11 -11.86 4.52
N ASN A 107 -2.34 -10.96 5.16
CA ASN A 107 -2.85 -9.72 5.74
C ASN A 107 -1.98 -8.48 5.40
N PHE A 108 -1.02 -8.62 4.49
CA PHE A 108 -0.38 -7.46 3.89
C PHE A 108 -1.31 -6.82 2.83
N PRO A 109 -1.17 -5.51 2.56
CA PRO A 109 -1.97 -4.80 1.56
C PRO A 109 -1.97 -5.46 0.19
N MET A 110 -3.17 -5.62 -0.39
CA MET A 110 -3.40 -6.17 -1.72
C MET A 110 -4.18 -5.16 -2.57
N PHE A 111 -3.80 -4.98 -3.84
CA PHE A 111 -4.36 -3.98 -4.75
C PHE A 111 -4.79 -4.54 -6.10
#